data_24a848db413c29b6286f3a69c9dc44d8
#
_entry.id   24a848db413c29b6286f3a69c9dc44d8
#
_cell.length_a   1.000
_cell.length_b   1.000
_cell.length_c   1.000
_cell.angle_alpha   90.00
_cell.angle_beta   90.00
_cell.angle_gamma   90.00
#
_symmetry.space_group_name_H-M   'P 1'
#
loop_
_entity.id
_entity.type
_entity.pdbx_description
1 polymer ?
#
loop_
_entity_poly.entity_id
_entity_poly.type
_entity_poly.pdbx_seq_one_letter_code
_entity_poly.pdbx_strand_id
1 'polypeptide(L)'
;MNEVITRFQESLYESKLHFSVKPILIGGMAMEYYGMRKSGADIDLIITDEDYKNLAMQYPEKKKDLFGDLGLVIDNFEIWRSIAHLDYNFYKKEAMEEDEVFIISIDRLLWSRVCAMEVEKYRNDLMLMKEYYYKIYTNQEFHEEARLHEKSYEKIKGPIFGGKYED
;
A
#
# COMPACT_ATOMS: atom_id res chain seq x y z
N MET A 1 -10.34 -1.19 -19.68
CA MET A 1 -10.17 -1.86 -18.38
C MET A 1 -8.72 -1.61 -17.93
N ASN A 2 -8.50 -1.34 -16.66
CA ASN A 2 -7.15 -1.08 -16.14
C ASN A 2 -6.35 -2.41 -16.15
N GLU A 3 -5.14 -2.42 -16.71
CA GLU A 3 -4.30 -3.64 -16.78
C GLU A 3 -4.02 -4.28 -15.41
N VAL A 4 -3.93 -3.48 -14.35
CA VAL A 4 -3.75 -3.97 -12.98
C VAL A 4 -4.95 -4.79 -12.54
N ILE A 5 -6.17 -4.31 -12.82
CA ILE A 5 -7.41 -5.01 -12.46
C ILE A 5 -7.54 -6.30 -13.26
N THR A 6 -7.22 -6.28 -14.55
CA THR A 6 -7.24 -7.50 -15.37
C THR A 6 -6.29 -8.57 -14.80
N ARG A 7 -5.04 -8.21 -14.49
CA ARG A 7 -4.08 -9.16 -13.88
C ARG A 7 -4.54 -9.67 -12.51
N PHE A 8 -5.14 -8.80 -11.69
CA PHE A 8 -5.70 -9.21 -10.41
C PHE A 8 -6.80 -10.27 -10.60
N GLN A 9 -7.75 -10.02 -11.51
CA GLN A 9 -8.85 -10.94 -11.80
C GLN A 9 -8.36 -12.29 -12.33
N GLU A 10 -7.38 -12.28 -13.25
CA GLU A 10 -6.73 -13.50 -13.77
C GLU A 10 -6.09 -14.31 -12.63
N SER A 11 -5.29 -13.66 -11.78
CA SER A 11 -4.66 -14.33 -10.64
C SER A 11 -5.69 -14.86 -9.62
N LEU A 12 -6.75 -14.11 -9.37
CA LEU A 12 -7.82 -14.53 -8.48
C LEU A 12 -8.54 -15.79 -9.01
N TYR A 13 -8.82 -15.80 -10.30
CA TYR A 13 -9.44 -16.95 -10.96
C TYR A 13 -8.54 -18.20 -10.92
N GLU A 14 -7.26 -18.05 -11.18
CA GLU A 14 -6.27 -19.15 -11.15
C GLU A 14 -6.09 -19.73 -9.75
N SER A 15 -6.02 -18.89 -8.73
CA SER A 15 -5.87 -19.32 -7.33
C SER A 15 -7.10 -19.95 -6.73
N LYS A 16 -8.27 -19.78 -7.36
CA LYS A 16 -9.59 -20.23 -6.84
C LYS A 16 -9.93 -19.66 -5.46
N LEU A 17 -9.34 -18.54 -5.10
CA LEU A 17 -9.67 -17.84 -3.86
C LEU A 17 -11.03 -17.15 -3.98
N HIS A 18 -11.80 -17.23 -2.92
CA HIS A 18 -13.12 -16.60 -2.82
C HIS A 18 -13.21 -15.79 -1.53
N PHE A 19 -13.74 -14.59 -1.65
CA PHE A 19 -14.00 -13.69 -0.53
C PHE A 19 -15.48 -13.39 -0.43
N SER A 20 -16.03 -13.37 0.79
CA SER A 20 -17.43 -13.01 1.03
C SER A 20 -17.66 -11.50 0.86
N VAL A 21 -16.62 -10.72 1.10
CA VAL A 21 -16.59 -9.27 0.89
C VAL A 21 -15.38 -8.93 0.01
N LYS A 22 -15.55 -8.03 -0.96
CA LYS A 22 -14.44 -7.59 -1.83
C LYS A 22 -13.21 -7.26 -0.99
N PRO A 23 -12.05 -7.87 -1.28
CA PRO A 23 -10.80 -7.54 -0.61
C PRO A 23 -10.32 -6.12 -0.97
N ILE A 24 -9.35 -5.60 -0.23
CA ILE A 24 -8.72 -4.32 -0.54
C ILE A 24 -7.34 -4.60 -1.10
N LEU A 25 -7.10 -4.20 -2.35
CA LEU A 25 -5.79 -4.24 -2.99
C LEU A 25 -4.91 -3.13 -2.42
N ILE A 26 -3.73 -3.53 -1.95
CA ILE A 26 -2.74 -2.65 -1.34
C ILE A 26 -1.37 -2.84 -2.00
N GLY A 27 -0.32 -2.39 -1.38
CA GLY A 27 1.05 -2.74 -1.76
C GLY A 27 1.48 -2.25 -3.15
N GLY A 28 2.24 -3.09 -3.82
CA GLY A 28 2.84 -2.77 -5.12
C GLY A 28 1.84 -2.58 -6.24
N MET A 29 0.79 -3.41 -6.28
CA MET A 29 -0.24 -3.29 -7.32
C MET A 29 -1.11 -2.03 -7.14
N ALA A 30 -1.34 -1.58 -5.91
CA ALA A 30 -2.00 -0.29 -5.68
C ALA A 30 -1.12 0.88 -6.16
N MET A 31 0.19 0.83 -5.92
CA MET A 31 1.15 1.81 -6.47
C MET A 31 1.09 1.86 -8.00
N GLU A 32 1.01 0.71 -8.66
CA GLU A 32 0.90 0.63 -10.11
C GLU A 32 -0.47 1.13 -10.61
N TYR A 33 -1.55 0.81 -9.91
CA TYR A 33 -2.88 1.30 -10.25
C TYR A 33 -2.92 2.84 -10.31
N TYR A 34 -2.24 3.50 -9.37
CA TYR A 34 -2.08 4.97 -9.36
C TYR A 34 -1.00 5.49 -10.31
N GLY A 35 -0.33 4.62 -11.07
CA GLY A 35 0.69 5.02 -12.04
C GLY A 35 2.02 5.48 -11.43
N MET A 36 2.31 5.08 -10.19
CA MET A 36 3.53 5.50 -9.49
C MET A 36 4.75 4.64 -9.86
N ARG A 37 4.58 3.33 -9.95
CA ARG A 37 5.61 2.37 -10.41
C ARG A 37 4.96 1.04 -10.79
N LYS A 38 5.70 0.19 -11.52
CA LYS A 38 5.28 -1.19 -11.75
C LYS A 38 5.32 -2.01 -10.46
N SER A 39 4.36 -2.93 -10.31
CA SER A 39 4.33 -3.89 -9.21
C SER A 39 5.32 -5.04 -9.43
N GLY A 40 5.62 -5.76 -8.34
CA GLY A 40 6.23 -7.09 -8.39
C GLY A 40 5.21 -8.18 -8.74
N ALA A 41 5.58 -9.42 -8.41
CA ALA A 41 4.73 -10.58 -8.63
C ALA A 41 3.68 -10.76 -7.53
N ASP A 42 3.95 -10.25 -6.33
CA ASP A 42 3.11 -10.44 -5.15
C ASP A 42 1.88 -9.54 -5.20
N ILE A 43 0.76 -10.07 -4.78
CA ILE A 43 -0.54 -9.38 -4.68
C ILE A 43 -0.89 -9.26 -3.20
N ASP A 44 -0.79 -8.04 -2.70
CA ASP A 44 -1.07 -7.73 -1.29
C ASP A 44 -2.53 -7.35 -1.10
N LEU A 45 -3.23 -8.06 -0.21
CA LEU A 45 -4.64 -7.84 0.09
C LEU A 45 -4.89 -7.64 1.59
N ILE A 46 -5.87 -6.80 1.91
CA ILE A 46 -6.50 -6.78 3.24
C ILE A 46 -7.92 -7.32 3.10
N ILE A 47 -8.29 -8.24 3.98
CA ILE A 47 -9.59 -8.90 4.00
C ILE A 47 -10.28 -8.74 5.35
N THR A 48 -11.56 -9.06 5.39
CA THR A 48 -12.34 -9.07 6.64
C THR A 48 -11.85 -10.15 7.60
N ASP A 49 -12.11 -9.96 8.89
CA ASP A 49 -11.81 -10.97 9.92
C ASP A 49 -12.50 -12.31 9.66
N GLU A 50 -13.71 -12.27 9.11
CA GLU A 50 -14.48 -13.47 8.77
C GLU A 50 -13.83 -14.25 7.61
N ASP A 51 -13.50 -13.57 6.52
CA ASP A 51 -12.81 -14.18 5.38
C ASP A 51 -11.42 -14.71 5.80
N TYR A 52 -10.70 -13.98 6.65
CA TYR A 52 -9.44 -14.45 7.20
C TYR A 52 -9.61 -15.77 7.98
N LYS A 53 -10.60 -15.85 8.89
CA LYS A 53 -10.86 -17.07 9.66
C LYS A 53 -11.19 -18.27 8.76
N ASN A 54 -12.02 -18.04 7.74
CA ASN A 54 -12.40 -19.08 6.78
C ASN A 54 -11.18 -19.59 6.00
N LEU A 55 -10.36 -18.70 5.46
CA LEU A 55 -9.13 -19.07 4.74
C LEU A 55 -8.09 -19.72 5.66
N ALA A 56 -7.93 -19.21 6.87
CA ALA A 56 -7.00 -19.78 7.86
C ALA A 56 -7.38 -21.19 8.33
N MET A 57 -8.66 -21.56 8.24
CA MET A 57 -9.11 -22.95 8.46
C MET A 57 -8.85 -23.84 7.23
N GLN A 58 -8.98 -23.30 6.02
CA GLN A 58 -8.73 -24.03 4.78
C GLN A 58 -7.23 -24.22 4.51
N TYR A 59 -6.40 -23.25 4.88
CA TYR A 59 -4.96 -23.22 4.63
C TYR A 59 -4.16 -22.99 5.93
N PRO A 60 -4.25 -23.89 6.91
CA PRO A 60 -3.65 -23.69 8.23
C PRO A 60 -2.10 -23.56 8.18
N GLU A 61 -1.47 -24.22 7.20
CA GLU A 61 -0.03 -24.20 6.99
C GLU A 61 0.50 -22.92 6.28
N LYS A 62 -0.41 -22.10 5.75
CA LYS A 62 -0.07 -20.85 5.03
C LYS A 62 -0.12 -19.61 5.92
N LYS A 63 -0.40 -19.78 7.21
CA LYS A 63 -0.50 -18.68 8.17
C LYS A 63 0.84 -17.99 8.36
N LYS A 64 0.75 -16.66 8.49
CA LYS A 64 1.88 -15.78 8.78
C LYS A 64 1.50 -14.84 9.92
N ASP A 65 2.42 -14.59 10.81
CA ASP A 65 2.30 -13.59 11.87
C ASP A 65 3.47 -12.61 11.76
N LEU A 66 3.16 -11.35 11.58
CA LEU A 66 4.14 -10.28 11.51
C LEU A 66 3.87 -9.30 12.66
N PHE A 67 4.46 -9.57 13.83
CA PHE A 67 4.30 -8.76 15.04
C PHE A 67 2.85 -8.52 15.46
N GLY A 68 1.99 -9.57 15.30
CA GLY A 68 0.57 -9.51 15.62
C GLY A 68 -0.36 -9.17 14.45
N ASP A 69 0.17 -8.74 13.32
CA ASP A 69 -0.58 -8.69 12.07
C ASP A 69 -0.65 -10.09 11.47
N LEU A 70 -1.85 -10.67 11.48
CA LEU A 70 -2.09 -12.02 11.01
C LEU A 70 -2.38 -12.05 9.52
N GLY A 71 -1.74 -12.95 8.81
CA GLY A 71 -1.89 -13.10 7.37
C GLY A 71 -1.80 -14.54 6.88
N LEU A 72 -1.91 -14.69 5.57
CA LEU A 72 -1.78 -15.93 4.81
C LEU A 72 -0.97 -15.67 3.56
N VAL A 73 -0.11 -16.61 3.17
CA VAL A 73 0.59 -16.58 1.89
C VAL A 73 0.09 -17.76 1.06
N ILE A 74 -0.72 -17.48 0.04
CA ILE A 74 -1.32 -18.49 -0.85
C ILE A 74 -0.93 -18.12 -2.28
N ASP A 75 -0.15 -18.99 -2.94
CA ASP A 75 0.43 -18.74 -4.25
C ASP A 75 1.20 -17.40 -4.28
N ASN A 76 0.80 -16.45 -5.11
CA ASN A 76 1.37 -15.11 -5.16
C ASN A 76 0.57 -14.07 -4.33
N PHE A 77 -0.42 -14.51 -3.56
CA PHE A 77 -1.19 -13.62 -2.69
C PHE A 77 -0.60 -13.55 -1.28
N GLU A 78 -0.31 -12.34 -0.82
CA GLU A 78 -0.10 -12.00 0.59
C GLU A 78 -1.37 -11.36 1.15
N ILE A 79 -2.09 -12.13 1.96
CA ILE A 79 -3.44 -11.78 2.43
C ILE A 79 -3.37 -11.44 3.91
N TRP A 80 -3.81 -10.26 4.28
CA TRP A 80 -3.70 -9.74 5.65
C TRP A 80 -5.07 -9.46 6.27
N ARG A 81 -5.23 -9.84 7.53
CA ARG A 81 -6.35 -9.44 8.38
C ARG A 81 -6.21 -8.01 8.88
N SER A 82 -4.98 -7.62 9.20
CA SER A 82 -4.60 -6.28 9.65
C SER A 82 -3.22 -5.91 9.14
N ILE A 83 -2.91 -4.62 9.10
CA ILE A 83 -1.56 -4.09 8.92
C ILE A 83 -1.39 -2.94 9.89
N ALA A 84 -0.26 -2.90 10.61
CA ALA A 84 -0.01 -1.98 11.72
C ALA A 84 -1.16 -2.02 12.76
N HIS A 85 -1.72 -3.23 13.00
CA HIS A 85 -2.87 -3.51 13.85
C HIS A 85 -4.19 -2.80 13.46
N LEU A 86 -4.24 -2.22 12.26
CA LEU A 86 -5.44 -1.61 11.70
C LEU A 86 -6.13 -2.59 10.74
N ASP A 87 -7.43 -2.66 10.83
CA ASP A 87 -8.25 -3.66 10.16
C ASP A 87 -8.79 -3.23 8.79
N TYR A 88 -9.58 -4.12 8.19
CA TYR A 88 -10.26 -3.90 6.93
C TYR A 88 -11.08 -2.61 6.91
N ASN A 89 -11.81 -2.27 7.99
CA ASN A 89 -12.68 -1.09 8.01
C ASN A 89 -11.86 0.21 7.94
N PHE A 90 -10.69 0.23 8.58
CA PHE A 90 -9.78 1.37 8.47
C PHE A 90 -9.30 1.57 7.03
N TYR A 91 -8.85 0.50 6.37
CA TYR A 91 -8.28 0.59 5.02
C TYR A 91 -9.32 0.73 3.91
N LYS A 92 -10.57 0.30 4.17
CA LYS A 92 -11.67 0.50 3.22
C LYS A 92 -12.11 1.95 3.11
N LYS A 93 -11.85 2.77 4.12
CA LYS A 93 -12.27 4.17 4.11
C LYS A 93 -11.69 4.90 2.90
N GLU A 94 -12.58 5.50 2.09
CA GLU A 94 -12.24 6.21 0.86
C GLU A 94 -11.54 5.35 -0.22
N ALA A 95 -11.61 4.04 -0.09
CA ALA A 95 -11.12 3.13 -1.12
C ALA A 95 -11.99 3.21 -2.37
N MET A 96 -11.36 3.10 -3.54
CA MET A 96 -12.08 3.08 -4.81
C MET A 96 -12.62 1.69 -5.08
N GLU A 97 -13.87 1.60 -5.51
CA GLU A 97 -14.52 0.34 -5.82
C GLU A 97 -14.31 -0.04 -7.27
N GLU A 98 -13.78 -1.25 -7.49
CA GLU A 98 -13.73 -1.96 -8.75
C GLU A 98 -14.60 -3.24 -8.69
N ASP A 99 -14.73 -3.97 -9.79
CA ASP A 99 -15.68 -5.09 -9.89
C ASP A 99 -15.52 -6.14 -8.78
N GLU A 100 -14.31 -6.60 -8.50
CA GLU A 100 -14.03 -7.68 -7.53
C GLU A 100 -13.13 -7.26 -6.37
N VAL A 101 -12.73 -5.99 -6.32
CA VAL A 101 -11.74 -5.51 -5.37
C VAL A 101 -11.97 -4.03 -5.05
N PHE A 102 -11.63 -3.61 -3.83
CA PHE A 102 -11.41 -2.21 -3.52
C PHE A 102 -9.93 -1.86 -3.71
N ILE A 103 -9.64 -0.68 -4.23
CA ILE A 103 -8.28 -0.15 -4.29
C ILE A 103 -8.11 0.78 -3.09
N ILE A 104 -7.11 0.52 -2.26
CA ILE A 104 -6.79 1.37 -1.12
C ILE A 104 -6.69 2.84 -1.53
N SER A 105 -7.21 3.77 -0.72
CA SER A 105 -7.03 5.21 -0.99
C SER A 105 -5.55 5.60 -0.89
N ILE A 106 -5.17 6.66 -1.61
CA ILE A 106 -3.78 7.16 -1.58
C ILE A 106 -3.35 7.52 -0.17
N ASP A 107 -4.24 8.12 0.63
CA ASP A 107 -3.93 8.52 2.00
C ASP A 107 -3.66 7.31 2.92
N ARG A 108 -4.42 6.23 2.75
CA ARG A 108 -4.19 4.99 3.51
C ARG A 108 -2.96 4.23 3.01
N LEU A 109 -2.69 4.29 1.71
CA LEU A 109 -1.46 3.76 1.13
C LEU A 109 -0.24 4.52 1.65
N LEU A 110 -0.29 5.85 1.67
CA LEU A 110 0.74 6.71 2.26
C LEU A 110 0.97 6.36 3.73
N TRP A 111 -0.10 6.24 4.53
CA TRP A 111 -0.01 5.81 5.92
C TRP A 111 0.74 4.49 6.09
N SER A 112 0.41 3.48 5.29
CA SER A 112 1.08 2.18 5.35
C SER A 112 2.58 2.27 5.06
N ARG A 113 3.00 3.16 4.15
CA ARG A 113 4.41 3.40 3.82
C ARG A 113 5.14 4.17 4.91
N VAL A 114 4.47 5.14 5.53
CA VAL A 114 5.03 5.89 6.67
C VAL A 114 5.25 4.96 7.86
N CYS A 115 4.30 4.06 8.17
CA CYS A 115 4.45 3.09 9.25
C CYS A 115 5.64 2.12 9.09
N ALA A 116 6.12 1.94 7.86
CA ALA A 116 7.21 1.00 7.55
C ALA A 116 8.42 1.71 6.89
N MET A 117 8.60 2.99 7.13
CA MET A 117 9.63 3.82 6.48
C MET A 117 11.07 3.43 6.82
N GLU A 118 11.30 2.61 7.85
CA GLU A 118 12.62 2.02 8.14
C GLU A 118 13.08 1.07 7.03
N VAL A 119 12.14 0.49 6.28
CA VAL A 119 12.44 -0.36 5.14
C VAL A 119 12.74 0.51 3.91
N GLU A 120 13.91 0.35 3.31
CA GLU A 120 14.37 1.17 2.17
C GLU A 120 13.37 1.18 1.00
N LYS A 121 12.80 0.03 0.67
CA LYS A 121 11.76 -0.10 -0.38
C LYS A 121 10.60 0.87 -0.14
N TYR A 122 10.13 1.00 1.09
CA TYR A 122 8.99 1.87 1.41
C TYR A 122 9.37 3.34 1.49
N ARG A 123 10.61 3.68 1.84
CA ARG A 123 11.14 5.06 1.66
C ARG A 123 11.16 5.47 0.20
N ASN A 124 11.55 4.55 -0.69
CA ASN A 124 11.52 4.81 -2.14
C ASN A 124 10.08 4.99 -2.64
N ASP A 125 9.13 4.18 -2.16
CA ASP A 125 7.70 4.37 -2.46
C ASP A 125 7.20 5.75 -1.99
N LEU A 126 7.60 6.23 -0.81
CA LEU A 126 7.25 7.58 -0.31
C LEU A 126 7.77 8.70 -1.24
N MET A 127 8.97 8.56 -1.80
CA MET A 127 9.48 9.50 -2.78
C MET A 127 8.64 9.54 -4.06
N LEU A 128 8.19 8.38 -4.54
CA LEU A 128 7.30 8.29 -5.71
C LEU A 128 5.91 8.87 -5.40
N MET A 129 5.40 8.68 -4.20
CA MET A 129 4.13 9.27 -3.76
C MET A 129 4.23 10.80 -3.69
N LYS A 130 5.35 11.34 -3.22
CA LYS A 130 5.59 12.79 -3.24
C LYS A 130 5.53 13.33 -4.67
N GLU A 131 6.19 12.70 -5.64
CA GLU A 131 6.14 13.11 -7.05
C GLU A 131 4.71 13.00 -7.62
N TYR A 132 3.94 11.99 -7.22
CA TYR A 132 2.54 11.87 -7.60
C TYR A 132 1.71 13.05 -7.07
N TYR A 133 1.86 13.42 -5.79
CA TYR A 133 1.16 14.57 -5.21
C TYR A 133 1.53 15.89 -5.91
N TYR A 134 2.77 16.09 -6.26
CA TYR A 134 3.15 17.25 -7.05
C TYR A 134 2.40 17.32 -8.38
N LYS A 135 2.27 16.21 -9.09
CA LYS A 135 1.55 16.17 -10.37
C LYS A 135 0.08 16.51 -10.27
N ILE A 136 -0.60 16.09 -9.19
CA ILE A 136 -2.05 16.30 -9.05
C ILE A 136 -2.44 17.62 -8.40
N TYR A 137 -1.58 18.19 -7.55
CA TYR A 137 -1.93 19.39 -6.78
C TYR A 137 -1.32 20.69 -7.33
N THR A 138 -0.34 20.62 -8.23
CA THR A 138 0.42 21.79 -8.61
C THR A 138 0.67 21.85 -10.11
N ASN A 139 0.94 23.06 -10.64
CA ASN A 139 1.42 23.24 -12.00
C ASN A 139 2.96 23.09 -12.05
N GLN A 140 3.53 23.05 -13.26
CA GLN A 140 4.97 22.82 -13.45
C GLN A 140 5.84 23.91 -12.81
N GLU A 141 5.42 25.16 -12.88
CA GLU A 141 6.15 26.30 -12.29
C GLU A 141 6.26 26.15 -10.78
N PHE A 142 5.16 25.81 -10.12
CA PHE A 142 5.17 25.52 -8.68
C PHE A 142 6.07 24.34 -8.32
N HIS A 143 6.12 23.30 -9.15
CA HIS A 143 7.02 22.15 -8.94
C HIS A 143 8.49 22.57 -8.92
N GLU A 144 8.90 23.43 -9.85
CA GLU A 144 10.28 23.92 -9.93
C GLU A 144 10.64 24.74 -8.70
N GLU A 145 9.77 25.64 -8.28
CA GLU A 145 9.96 26.42 -7.05
C GLU A 145 10.00 25.55 -5.80
N ALA A 146 9.06 24.60 -5.68
CA ALA A 146 9.04 23.66 -4.55
C ALA A 146 10.32 22.82 -4.47
N ARG A 147 10.85 22.34 -5.61
CA ARG A 147 12.11 21.60 -5.66
C ARG A 147 13.31 22.45 -5.27
N LEU A 148 13.33 23.72 -5.64
CA LEU A 148 14.38 24.65 -5.20
C LEU A 148 14.31 24.86 -3.68
N HIS A 149 13.10 24.98 -3.15
CA HIS A 149 12.88 25.09 -1.71
C HIS A 149 13.31 23.82 -0.97
N GLU A 150 12.93 22.63 -1.47
CA GLU A 150 13.36 21.35 -0.91
C GLU A 150 14.89 21.22 -0.81
N LYS A 151 15.61 21.61 -1.85
CA LYS A 151 17.08 21.59 -1.84
C LYS A 151 17.68 22.44 -0.72
N SER A 152 16.95 23.42 -0.20
CA SER A 152 17.39 24.18 0.95
C SER A 152 17.47 23.33 2.22
N TYR A 153 16.58 22.34 2.37
CA TYR A 153 16.60 21.42 3.51
C TYR A 153 17.79 20.47 3.51
N GLU A 154 18.37 20.16 2.34
CA GLU A 154 19.59 19.34 2.23
C GLU A 154 20.79 20.00 2.95
N LYS A 155 20.73 21.33 3.14
CA LYS A 155 21.78 22.10 3.82
C LYS A 155 21.61 22.09 5.34
N ILE A 156 20.46 21.66 5.86
CA ILE A 156 20.22 21.54 7.28
C ILE A 156 21.03 20.35 7.82
N LYS A 157 22.06 20.68 8.62
CA LYS A 157 22.90 19.66 9.27
C LYS A 157 22.28 19.28 10.61
N GLY A 158 21.95 18.01 10.77
CA GLY A 158 21.45 17.48 12.02
C GLY A 158 20.49 16.31 11.80
N PRO A 159 20.19 15.53 12.84
CA PRO A 159 19.21 14.47 12.73
C PRO A 159 17.83 15.08 12.49
N ILE A 160 17.15 14.59 11.46
CA ILE A 160 15.78 15.02 11.12
C ILE A 160 14.80 14.67 12.25
N PHE A 161 15.12 13.63 13.04
CA PHE A 161 14.34 13.22 14.20
C PHE A 161 15.17 13.36 15.47
N GLY A 162 14.68 14.15 16.44
CA GLY A 162 15.26 14.29 17.79
C GLY A 162 16.46 15.25 17.88
N GLY A 163 16.82 15.95 16.82
CA GLY A 163 17.81 17.03 16.87
C GLY A 163 17.17 18.35 17.31
N LYS A 164 17.92 19.14 18.08
CA LYS A 164 17.56 20.55 18.27
C LYS A 164 17.85 21.27 16.95
N TYR A 165 16.86 21.96 16.41
CA TYR A 165 17.11 22.99 15.41
C TYR A 165 17.87 24.11 16.14
N GLU A 166 19.08 24.37 15.72
CA GLU A 166 19.75 25.63 16.11
C GLU A 166 19.14 26.73 15.22
N ASP A 167 18.46 27.66 15.86
CA ASP A 167 17.91 28.87 15.22
C ASP A 167 19.02 29.76 14.65
#